data_c602248237b8b9cda1ff7e4ab42c9147
#
_entry.id   c602248237b8b9cda1ff7e4ab42c9147
#
_cell.length_a   1.000
_cell.length_b   1.000
_cell.length_c   1.000
_cell.angle_alpha   90.00
_cell.angle_beta   90.00
_cell.angle_gamma   90.00
#
_symmetry.space_group_name_H-M   'P 1'
#
loop_
_entity.id
_entity.type
_entity.pdbx_description
1 polymer ?
#
loop_
_entity_poly.entity_id
_entity_poly.type
_entity_poly.pdbx_seq_one_letter_code
_entity_poly.pdbx_strand_id
1 'polypeptide(L)'
;MRILLTGKGGQVGHELRHALAPIAEVIAVGTHDCDFTDADAIEALVSRVKPHVIINPAAYTAVDKAESEPDRAAAINATAPGVLAKQAQRLDALLIHYSTDYVFDGTQSTPYTEADRTNPQSVYGATKRAGETAIQQQGARHLILRTSWVYGIHGQNFPKTMLRLAAERETLNVVADHWGAPTSASLLAN
;
A
#
# COMPACT_ATOMS: atom_id res chain seq x y z
N MET A 1 -14.96 8.40 -16.27
CA MET A 1 -13.68 8.57 -15.58
C MET A 1 -12.93 7.25 -15.64
N ARG A 2 -11.63 7.26 -15.89
CA ARG A 2 -10.80 6.03 -15.95
C ARG A 2 -9.86 5.99 -14.76
N ILE A 3 -9.84 4.86 -14.05
CA ILE A 3 -9.01 4.63 -12.88
C ILE A 3 -8.03 3.49 -13.16
N LEU A 4 -6.74 3.73 -12.94
CA LEU A 4 -5.75 2.67 -12.85
C LEU A 4 -5.64 2.23 -11.38
N LEU A 5 -6.00 0.98 -11.11
CA LEU A 5 -5.89 0.38 -9.78
C LEU A 5 -4.78 -0.66 -9.79
N THR A 6 -3.76 -0.46 -8.97
CA THR A 6 -2.68 -1.44 -8.79
C THR A 6 -3.02 -2.44 -7.69
N GLY A 7 -2.24 -3.52 -7.56
CA GLY A 7 -2.40 -4.45 -6.43
C GLY A 7 -3.77 -5.12 -6.32
N LYS A 8 -4.41 -5.43 -7.46
CA LYS A 8 -5.78 -5.99 -7.54
C LYS A 8 -6.01 -7.27 -6.74
N GLY A 9 -4.94 -8.02 -6.45
CA GLY A 9 -4.99 -9.28 -5.70
C GLY A 9 -4.83 -9.10 -4.18
N GLY A 10 -4.46 -7.90 -3.70
CA GLY A 10 -4.35 -7.59 -2.27
C GLY A 10 -5.71 -7.29 -1.62
N GLN A 11 -5.73 -7.22 -0.28
CA GLN A 11 -6.97 -6.98 0.48
C GLN A 11 -7.66 -5.68 0.06
N VAL A 12 -6.93 -4.56 0.08
CA VAL A 12 -7.47 -3.24 -0.28
C VAL A 12 -7.80 -3.16 -1.77
N GLY A 13 -6.94 -3.70 -2.65
CA GLY A 13 -7.19 -3.72 -4.09
C GLY A 13 -8.43 -4.52 -4.48
N HIS A 14 -8.72 -5.60 -3.76
CA HIS A 14 -9.94 -6.39 -3.95
C HIS A 14 -11.20 -5.56 -3.65
N GLU A 15 -11.25 -4.93 -2.49
CA GLU A 15 -12.39 -4.10 -2.07
C GLU A 15 -12.58 -2.88 -2.97
N LEU A 16 -11.49 -2.21 -3.34
CA LEU A 16 -11.51 -1.07 -4.27
C LEU A 16 -12.11 -1.44 -5.64
N ARG A 17 -11.83 -2.64 -6.16
CA ARG A 17 -12.44 -3.09 -7.43
C ARG A 17 -13.95 -3.10 -7.35
N HIS A 18 -14.50 -3.56 -6.24
CA HIS A 18 -15.96 -3.63 -6.04
C HIS A 18 -16.56 -2.24 -5.78
N ALA A 19 -15.93 -1.44 -4.94
CA ALA A 19 -16.41 -0.10 -4.61
C ALA A 19 -16.40 0.85 -5.83
N LEU A 20 -15.38 0.75 -6.69
CA LEU A 20 -15.19 1.65 -7.82
C LEU A 20 -15.94 1.22 -9.10
N ALA A 21 -16.25 -0.08 -9.26
CA ALA A 21 -16.89 -0.59 -10.47
C ALA A 21 -18.20 0.13 -10.86
N PRO A 22 -19.08 0.55 -9.93
CA PRO A 22 -20.31 1.25 -10.28
C PRO A 22 -20.10 2.69 -10.78
N ILE A 23 -18.94 3.31 -10.50
CA ILE A 23 -18.74 4.75 -10.70
C ILE A 23 -17.65 5.10 -11.73
N ALA A 24 -16.84 4.12 -12.16
CA ALA A 24 -15.72 4.37 -13.07
C ALA A 24 -15.35 3.16 -13.92
N GLU A 25 -14.66 3.42 -15.03
CA GLU A 25 -13.94 2.40 -15.79
C GLU A 25 -12.65 2.05 -15.02
N VAL A 26 -12.60 0.88 -14.38
CA VAL A 26 -11.47 0.45 -13.55
C VAL A 26 -10.58 -0.52 -14.30
N ILE A 27 -9.35 -0.10 -14.59
CA ILE A 27 -8.29 -0.94 -15.11
C ILE A 27 -7.46 -1.44 -13.92
N ALA A 28 -7.76 -2.65 -13.45
CA ALA A 28 -7.11 -3.24 -12.29
C ALA A 28 -5.96 -4.16 -12.70
N VAL A 29 -4.75 -3.91 -12.18
CA VAL A 29 -3.53 -4.65 -12.47
C VAL A 29 -2.92 -5.29 -11.22
N GLY A 30 -2.27 -6.43 -11.40
CA GLY A 30 -1.50 -7.13 -10.39
C GLY A 30 -0.13 -7.54 -10.92
N THR A 31 0.59 -8.40 -10.20
CA THR A 31 1.96 -8.82 -10.51
C THR A 31 2.12 -9.53 -11.86
N HIS A 32 1.06 -10.17 -12.36
CA HIS A 32 1.08 -10.81 -13.69
C HIS A 32 0.83 -9.83 -14.84
N ASP A 33 0.31 -8.63 -14.55
CA ASP A 33 -0.02 -7.63 -15.56
C ASP A 33 1.08 -6.58 -15.75
N CYS A 34 1.84 -6.32 -14.67
CA CYS A 34 2.95 -5.36 -14.65
C CYS A 34 3.90 -5.71 -13.50
N ASP A 35 5.19 -5.78 -13.81
CA ASP A 35 6.23 -5.89 -12.80
C ASP A 35 6.51 -4.51 -12.19
N PHE A 36 6.21 -4.35 -10.91
CA PHE A 36 6.43 -3.11 -10.17
C PHE A 36 7.88 -2.91 -9.71
N THR A 37 8.79 -3.82 -10.05
CA THR A 37 10.24 -3.60 -9.94
C THR A 37 10.83 -2.95 -11.19
N ASP A 38 10.08 -2.90 -12.29
CA ASP A 38 10.47 -2.35 -13.57
C ASP A 38 9.80 -0.98 -13.82
N ALA A 39 10.58 0.10 -13.75
CA ALA A 39 10.11 1.47 -13.95
C ALA A 39 9.55 1.69 -15.36
N ASP A 40 10.18 1.11 -16.40
CA ASP A 40 9.75 1.25 -17.78
C ASP A 40 8.42 0.55 -18.03
N ALA A 41 8.21 -0.62 -17.42
CA ALA A 41 6.93 -1.33 -17.47
C ALA A 41 5.80 -0.50 -16.83
N ILE A 42 6.06 0.18 -15.71
CA ILE A 42 5.10 1.08 -15.06
C ILE A 42 4.79 2.30 -15.95
N GLU A 43 5.81 2.94 -16.53
CA GLU A 43 5.61 4.09 -17.45
C GLU A 43 4.80 3.68 -18.68
N ALA A 44 5.10 2.52 -19.28
CA ALA A 44 4.36 1.97 -20.42
C ALA A 44 2.90 1.67 -20.07
N LEU A 45 2.66 1.09 -18.90
CA LEU A 45 1.30 0.82 -18.40
C LEU A 45 0.49 2.11 -18.28
N VAL A 46 1.01 3.12 -17.58
CA VAL A 46 0.31 4.40 -17.37
C VAL A 46 0.08 5.13 -18.69
N SER A 47 1.06 5.12 -19.57
CA SER A 47 0.97 5.74 -20.91
C SER A 47 -0.12 5.09 -21.79
N ARG A 48 -0.28 3.76 -21.69
CA ARG A 48 -1.32 3.00 -22.39
C ARG A 48 -2.70 3.27 -21.82
N VAL A 49 -2.83 3.27 -20.49
CA VAL A 49 -4.12 3.43 -19.78
C VAL A 49 -4.61 4.87 -19.82
N LYS A 50 -3.71 5.85 -19.71
CA LYS A 50 -4.04 7.30 -19.59
C LYS A 50 -5.12 7.56 -18.55
N PRO A 51 -4.89 7.19 -17.27
CA PRO A 51 -5.89 7.31 -16.22
C PRO A 51 -6.12 8.78 -15.81
N HIS A 52 -7.32 9.07 -15.29
CA HIS A 52 -7.61 10.33 -14.58
C HIS A 52 -7.27 10.22 -13.09
N VAL A 53 -7.29 8.98 -12.56
CA VAL A 53 -6.92 8.68 -11.18
C VAL A 53 -6.08 7.41 -11.17
N ILE A 54 -5.01 7.44 -10.40
CA ILE A 54 -4.20 6.25 -10.08
C ILE A 54 -4.42 5.93 -8.60
N ILE A 55 -4.84 4.71 -8.29
CA ILE A 55 -4.98 4.24 -6.91
C ILE A 55 -3.97 3.11 -6.71
N ASN A 56 -3.04 3.33 -5.77
CA ASN A 56 -1.90 2.45 -5.57
C ASN A 56 -1.88 1.80 -4.18
N PRO A 57 -2.64 0.72 -3.95
CA PRO A 57 -2.48 -0.16 -2.79
C PRO A 57 -1.40 -1.24 -2.99
N ALA A 58 -0.73 -1.31 -4.15
CA ALA A 58 0.35 -2.26 -4.36
C ALA A 58 1.53 -1.94 -3.43
N ALA A 59 2.04 -2.96 -2.75
CA ALA A 59 3.20 -2.82 -1.87
C ALA A 59 3.88 -4.19 -1.65
N TYR A 60 5.15 -4.16 -1.33
CA TYR A 60 5.87 -5.28 -0.72
C TYR A 60 5.59 -5.24 0.79
N THR A 61 4.75 -6.14 1.29
CA THR A 61 4.19 -6.08 2.65
C THR A 61 4.77 -7.14 3.61
N ALA A 62 5.68 -7.99 3.14
CA ALA A 62 6.33 -8.99 3.98
C ALA A 62 7.45 -8.32 4.81
N VAL A 63 7.08 -7.78 5.98
CA VAL A 63 7.95 -6.94 6.83
C VAL A 63 9.28 -7.63 7.14
N ASP A 64 9.24 -8.86 7.69
CA ASP A 64 10.46 -9.60 8.05
C ASP A 64 11.31 -9.96 6.83
N LYS A 65 10.65 -10.31 5.71
CA LYS A 65 11.35 -10.67 4.48
C LYS A 65 11.99 -9.45 3.80
N ALA A 66 11.47 -8.25 4.02
CA ALA A 66 12.08 -7.03 3.51
C ALA A 66 13.50 -6.80 4.04
N GLU A 67 13.81 -7.28 5.26
CA GLU A 67 15.17 -7.20 5.83
C GLU A 67 16.20 -8.00 5.00
N SER A 68 15.77 -9.09 4.35
CA SER A 68 16.62 -9.90 3.46
C SER A 68 16.47 -9.57 1.98
N GLU A 69 15.45 -8.82 1.58
CA GLU A 69 15.18 -8.40 0.19
C GLU A 69 15.02 -6.85 0.08
N PRO A 70 15.97 -6.05 0.61
CA PRO A 70 15.80 -4.60 0.71
C PRO A 70 15.66 -3.91 -0.65
N ASP A 71 16.40 -4.35 -1.66
CA ASP A 71 16.35 -3.77 -3.01
C ASP A 71 14.99 -3.98 -3.67
N ARG A 72 14.41 -5.17 -3.50
CA ARG A 72 13.07 -5.48 -4.01
C ARG A 72 11.98 -4.68 -3.27
N ALA A 73 12.10 -4.58 -1.95
CA ALA A 73 11.22 -3.76 -1.15
C ALA A 73 11.31 -2.28 -1.58
N ALA A 74 12.51 -1.74 -1.79
CA ALA A 74 12.72 -0.38 -2.27
C ALA A 74 12.16 -0.15 -3.68
N ALA A 75 12.37 -1.08 -4.61
CA ALA A 75 11.83 -0.98 -5.96
C ALA A 75 10.29 -0.84 -5.95
N ILE A 76 9.59 -1.70 -5.18
CA ILE A 76 8.12 -1.72 -5.14
C ILE A 76 7.55 -0.61 -4.25
N ASN A 77 8.16 -0.34 -3.08
CA ASN A 77 7.61 0.58 -2.09
C ASN A 77 8.07 2.03 -2.26
N ALA A 78 9.20 2.29 -2.91
CA ALA A 78 9.76 3.62 -3.08
C ALA A 78 9.82 4.05 -4.55
N THR A 79 10.51 3.29 -5.40
CA THR A 79 10.71 3.65 -6.80
C THR A 79 9.40 3.66 -7.58
N ALA A 80 8.62 2.59 -7.51
CA ALA A 80 7.35 2.47 -8.21
C ALA A 80 6.34 3.59 -7.89
N PRO A 81 6.09 3.97 -6.61
CA PRO A 81 5.27 5.14 -6.28
C PRO A 81 5.79 6.45 -6.85
N GLY A 82 7.11 6.66 -6.88
CA GLY A 82 7.73 7.83 -7.50
C GLY A 82 7.47 7.88 -9.01
N VAL A 83 7.60 6.75 -9.71
CA VAL A 83 7.28 6.64 -11.15
C VAL A 83 5.81 6.91 -11.41
N LEU A 84 4.91 6.31 -10.62
CA LEU A 84 3.46 6.57 -10.71
C LEU A 84 3.14 8.04 -10.51
N ALA A 85 3.77 8.72 -9.53
CA ALA A 85 3.58 10.13 -9.27
C ALA A 85 4.07 11.01 -10.43
N LYS A 86 5.26 10.72 -11.00
CA LYS A 86 5.79 11.38 -12.19
C LYS A 86 4.81 11.27 -13.37
N GLN A 87 4.26 10.10 -13.60
CA GLN A 87 3.29 9.89 -14.67
C GLN A 87 1.94 10.55 -14.38
N ALA A 88 1.49 10.55 -13.12
CA ALA A 88 0.29 11.25 -12.69
C ALA A 88 0.41 12.76 -12.95
N GLN A 89 1.56 13.37 -12.63
CA GLN A 89 1.85 14.78 -12.91
C GLN A 89 1.75 15.08 -14.42
N ARG A 90 2.37 14.24 -15.27
CA ARG A 90 2.34 14.42 -16.73
C ARG A 90 0.94 14.37 -17.34
N LEU A 91 0.02 13.62 -16.71
CA LEU A 91 -1.35 13.42 -17.17
C LEU A 91 -2.37 14.31 -16.46
N ASP A 92 -1.95 15.16 -15.51
CA ASP A 92 -2.80 15.89 -14.58
C ASP A 92 -3.77 14.96 -13.82
N ALA A 93 -3.33 13.73 -13.54
CA ALA A 93 -4.11 12.72 -12.82
C ALA A 93 -3.92 12.87 -11.29
N LEU A 94 -4.91 12.42 -10.52
CA LEU A 94 -4.81 12.29 -9.07
C LEU A 94 -4.13 10.95 -8.72
N LEU A 95 -3.14 10.97 -7.82
CA LEU A 95 -2.56 9.75 -7.24
C LEU A 95 -3.04 9.55 -5.81
N ILE A 96 -3.67 8.42 -5.51
CA ILE A 96 -4.00 7.97 -4.15
C ILE A 96 -3.06 6.81 -3.80
N HIS A 97 -2.27 6.96 -2.74
CA HIS A 97 -1.30 5.96 -2.30
C HIS A 97 -1.55 5.50 -0.88
N TYR A 98 -1.52 4.20 -0.65
CA TYR A 98 -1.64 3.60 0.68
C TYR A 98 -0.25 3.40 1.29
N SER A 99 -0.02 4.03 2.43
CA SER A 99 1.19 3.93 3.24
C SER A 99 0.90 3.17 4.56
N THR A 100 1.77 3.30 5.53
CA THR A 100 1.75 2.53 6.77
C THR A 100 2.11 3.39 7.99
N ASP A 101 1.68 2.97 9.17
CA ASP A 101 2.14 3.47 10.47
C ASP A 101 3.60 3.08 10.79
N TYR A 102 4.17 2.06 10.11
CA TYR A 102 5.59 1.69 10.22
C TYR A 102 6.57 2.80 9.79
N VAL A 103 6.07 3.91 9.26
CA VAL A 103 6.89 5.13 9.04
C VAL A 103 7.28 5.81 10.34
N PHE A 104 6.62 5.50 11.46
CA PHE A 104 6.92 5.99 12.79
C PHE A 104 7.76 4.98 13.60
N ASP A 105 8.37 5.45 14.70
CA ASP A 105 9.21 4.62 15.57
C ASP A 105 8.45 3.90 16.71
N GLY A 106 7.18 4.22 16.93
CA GLY A 106 6.37 3.61 17.97
C GLY A 106 6.69 4.08 19.40
N THR A 107 7.46 5.15 19.58
CA THR A 107 7.91 5.61 20.91
C THR A 107 6.91 6.52 21.63
N GLN A 108 5.89 7.02 20.93
CA GLN A 108 4.87 7.89 21.54
C GLN A 108 3.82 7.06 22.32
N SER A 109 3.40 7.59 23.45
CA SER A 109 2.29 7.05 24.25
C SER A 109 0.90 7.54 23.80
N THR A 110 0.87 8.50 22.88
CA THR A 110 -0.35 9.06 22.26
C THR A 110 -0.41 8.69 20.78
N PRO A 111 -1.60 8.69 20.16
CA PRO A 111 -1.71 8.45 18.72
C PRO A 111 -0.85 9.42 17.90
N TYR A 112 -0.18 8.90 16.87
CA TYR A 112 0.54 9.72 15.90
C TYR A 112 -0.43 10.52 15.02
N THR A 113 0.02 11.69 14.61
CA THR A 113 -0.64 12.57 13.65
C THR A 113 0.15 12.62 12.34
N GLU A 114 -0.44 13.22 11.30
CA GLU A 114 0.22 13.39 10.00
C GLU A 114 1.43 14.32 10.07
N ALA A 115 1.47 15.23 11.05
CA ALA A 115 2.54 16.21 11.25
C ALA A 115 3.74 15.65 12.05
N ASP A 116 3.58 14.50 12.69
CA ASP A 116 4.63 13.92 13.52
C ASP A 116 5.82 13.47 12.68
N ARG A 117 7.01 13.60 13.28
CA ARG A 117 8.25 13.21 12.65
C ARG A 117 8.26 11.70 12.40
N THR A 118 8.50 11.31 11.17
CA THR A 118 8.71 9.92 10.80
C THR A 118 10.13 9.46 11.18
N ASN A 119 10.24 8.22 11.70
CA ASN A 119 11.49 7.57 12.07
C ASN A 119 11.36 6.04 11.96
N PRO A 120 11.24 5.50 10.73
CA PRO A 120 11.00 4.07 10.53
C PRO A 120 12.13 3.20 11.07
N GLN A 121 11.78 2.10 11.73
CA GLN A 121 12.72 1.20 12.39
C GLN A 121 12.98 -0.09 11.59
N SER A 122 12.28 -0.32 10.47
CA SER A 122 12.42 -1.49 9.61
C SER A 122 12.66 -1.09 8.15
N VAL A 123 13.22 -2.00 7.36
CA VAL A 123 13.37 -1.81 5.90
C VAL A 123 12.01 -1.57 5.25
N TYR A 124 10.97 -2.29 5.67
CA TYR A 124 9.60 -2.06 5.20
C TYR A 124 9.15 -0.61 5.44
N GLY A 125 9.23 -0.14 6.69
CA GLY A 125 8.87 1.22 7.05
C GLY A 125 9.69 2.27 6.31
N ALA A 126 11.01 2.08 6.23
CA ALA A 126 11.93 2.98 5.53
C ALA A 126 11.61 3.08 4.04
N THR A 127 11.36 1.96 3.36
CA THR A 127 11.00 1.94 1.93
C THR A 127 9.63 2.56 1.67
N LYS A 128 8.64 2.33 2.54
CA LYS A 128 7.32 3.00 2.46
C LYS A 128 7.45 4.52 2.65
N ARG A 129 8.23 4.96 3.63
CA ARG A 129 8.50 6.39 3.83
C ARG A 129 9.23 7.03 2.65
N ALA A 130 10.20 6.33 2.06
CA ALA A 130 10.88 6.79 0.85
C ALA A 130 9.89 6.95 -0.32
N GLY A 131 8.90 6.07 -0.45
CA GLY A 131 7.83 6.19 -1.43
C GLY A 131 6.95 7.43 -1.23
N GLU A 132 6.57 7.74 0.03
CA GLU A 132 5.87 8.99 0.35
C GLU A 132 6.68 10.22 -0.10
N THR A 133 7.98 10.22 0.21
CA THR A 133 8.89 11.30 -0.18
C THR A 133 9.00 11.41 -1.71
N ALA A 134 9.13 10.29 -2.41
CA ALA A 134 9.21 10.27 -3.87
C ALA A 134 7.94 10.83 -4.52
N ILE A 135 6.75 10.52 -3.97
CA ILE A 135 5.47 11.08 -4.44
C ILE A 135 5.44 12.60 -4.23
N GLN A 136 5.77 13.07 -3.02
CA GLN A 136 5.75 14.49 -2.66
C GLN A 136 6.69 15.33 -3.56
N GLN A 137 7.85 14.77 -3.92
CA GLN A 137 8.84 15.47 -4.77
C GLN A 137 8.40 15.65 -6.22
N GLN A 138 7.45 14.87 -6.73
CA GLN A 138 6.99 14.97 -8.12
C GLN A 138 6.01 16.13 -8.37
N GLY A 139 5.43 16.73 -7.32
CA GLY A 139 4.45 17.82 -7.46
C GLY A 139 3.11 17.39 -8.07
N ALA A 140 2.84 16.09 -8.20
CA ALA A 140 1.56 15.56 -8.64
C ALA A 140 0.47 15.86 -7.59
N ARG A 141 -0.77 16.00 -8.02
CA ARG A 141 -1.91 15.97 -7.10
C ARG A 141 -1.98 14.59 -6.45
N HIS A 142 -1.86 14.52 -5.13
CA HIS A 142 -1.80 13.24 -4.44
C HIS A 142 -2.52 13.26 -3.09
N LEU A 143 -2.91 12.04 -2.67
CA LEU A 143 -3.37 11.72 -1.32
C LEU A 143 -2.58 10.51 -0.83
N ILE A 144 -1.98 10.62 0.36
CA ILE A 144 -1.26 9.51 1.01
C ILE A 144 -2.03 9.11 2.25
N LEU A 145 -2.49 7.84 2.29
CA LEU A 145 -3.27 7.28 3.39
C LEU A 145 -2.39 6.31 4.17
N ARG A 146 -1.99 6.68 5.38
CA ARG A 146 -1.31 5.78 6.31
C ARG A 146 -2.33 4.92 7.03
N THR A 147 -2.12 3.62 7.05
CA THR A 147 -3.01 2.64 7.68
C THR A 147 -2.22 1.58 8.41
N SER A 148 -2.87 0.83 9.30
CA SER A 148 -2.26 -0.29 10.00
C SER A 148 -3.26 -1.45 10.14
N TRP A 149 -2.72 -2.65 10.40
CA TRP A 149 -3.46 -3.86 10.74
C TRP A 149 -4.66 -4.10 9.84
N VAL A 150 -4.43 -4.02 8.52
CA VAL A 150 -5.48 -4.19 7.53
C VAL A 150 -6.04 -5.60 7.58
N TYR A 151 -7.35 -5.72 7.70
CA TYR A 151 -8.06 -6.98 7.67
C TYR A 151 -9.26 -6.96 6.72
N GLY A 152 -9.66 -8.13 6.26
CA GLY A 152 -10.81 -8.30 5.37
C GLY A 152 -11.09 -9.78 5.08
N ILE A 153 -12.18 -10.03 4.35
CA ILE A 153 -12.56 -11.40 3.96
C ILE A 153 -11.57 -11.95 2.94
N HIS A 154 -11.10 -11.09 2.00
CA HIS A 154 -10.12 -11.47 0.98
C HIS A 154 -8.69 -11.45 1.53
N GLY A 155 -7.84 -12.34 1.00
CA GLY A 155 -6.42 -12.41 1.35
C GLY A 155 -6.13 -13.00 2.72
N GLN A 156 -4.89 -12.81 3.19
CA GLN A 156 -4.41 -13.29 4.49
C GLN A 156 -4.30 -12.10 5.46
N ASN A 157 -4.67 -12.32 6.71
CA ASN A 157 -4.56 -11.33 7.78
C ASN A 157 -4.51 -11.98 9.16
N PHE A 158 -4.22 -11.19 10.18
CA PHE A 158 -4.10 -11.67 11.54
C PHE A 158 -5.35 -12.39 12.06
N PRO A 159 -6.59 -11.85 11.96
CA PRO A 159 -7.79 -12.55 12.41
C PRO A 159 -7.98 -13.93 11.77
N LYS A 160 -7.80 -14.04 10.46
CA LYS A 160 -7.91 -15.33 9.75
C LYS A 160 -6.82 -16.32 10.18
N THR A 161 -5.61 -15.81 10.42
CA THR A 161 -4.50 -16.63 10.93
C THR A 161 -4.84 -17.16 12.32
N MET A 162 -5.37 -16.31 13.21
CA MET A 162 -5.76 -16.74 14.57
C MET A 162 -6.89 -17.76 14.53
N LEU A 163 -7.92 -17.57 13.71
CA LEU A 163 -9.01 -18.54 13.55
C LEU A 163 -8.51 -19.90 13.08
N ARG A 164 -7.61 -19.92 12.09
CA ARG A 164 -7.00 -21.16 11.61
C ARG A 164 -6.16 -21.86 12.69
N LEU A 165 -5.28 -21.11 13.35
CA LEU A 165 -4.40 -21.68 14.37
C LEU A 165 -5.19 -22.14 15.60
N ALA A 166 -6.26 -21.46 16.00
CA ALA A 166 -7.12 -21.88 17.11
C ALA A 166 -7.83 -23.21 16.84
N ALA A 167 -8.07 -23.54 15.57
CA ALA A 167 -8.61 -24.86 15.21
C ALA A 167 -7.55 -26.00 15.24
N GLU A 168 -6.27 -25.64 15.16
CA GLU A 168 -5.16 -26.59 15.06
C GLU A 168 -4.38 -26.78 16.37
N ARG A 169 -4.47 -25.83 17.33
CA ARG A 169 -3.61 -25.75 18.53
C ARG A 169 -4.41 -25.39 19.76
N GLU A 170 -4.07 -26.01 20.88
CA GLU A 170 -4.67 -25.73 22.18
C GLU A 170 -4.19 -24.41 22.79
N THR A 171 -2.97 -23.99 22.47
CA THR A 171 -2.35 -22.76 23.00
C THR A 171 -1.67 -21.98 21.89
N LEU A 172 -1.85 -20.66 21.90
CA LEU A 172 -1.22 -19.72 21.00
C LEU A 172 -0.44 -18.66 21.79
N ASN A 173 0.80 -18.39 21.35
CA ASN A 173 1.56 -17.25 21.82
C ASN A 173 1.36 -16.08 20.84
N VAL A 174 0.89 -14.96 21.35
CA VAL A 174 0.60 -13.75 20.57
C VAL A 174 1.39 -12.59 21.18
N VAL A 175 2.00 -11.77 20.31
CA VAL A 175 2.66 -10.51 20.70
C VAL A 175 1.62 -9.60 21.37
N ALA A 176 1.95 -9.03 22.54
CA ALA A 176 1.03 -8.25 23.36
C ALA A 176 1.53 -6.84 23.70
N ASP A 177 2.69 -6.45 23.15
CA ASP A 177 3.36 -5.17 23.39
C ASP A 177 3.29 -4.21 22.18
N HIS A 178 2.52 -4.58 21.16
CA HIS A 178 2.26 -3.74 20.00
C HIS A 178 0.92 -3.02 20.11
N TRP A 179 0.92 -1.74 19.74
CA TRP A 179 -0.27 -0.89 19.67
C TRP A 179 -0.52 -0.51 18.22
N GLY A 180 -1.75 -0.62 17.77
CA GLY A 180 -2.12 -0.28 16.39
C GLY A 180 -3.63 -0.13 16.24
N ALA A 181 -4.07 0.37 15.10
CA ALA A 181 -5.47 0.58 14.75
C ALA A 181 -5.93 -0.47 13.72
N PRO A 182 -6.68 -1.51 14.12
CA PRO A 182 -7.27 -2.43 13.15
C PRO A 182 -8.16 -1.68 12.15
N THR A 183 -7.87 -1.83 10.85
CA THR A 183 -8.58 -1.10 9.79
C THR A 183 -9.12 -2.09 8.77
N SER A 184 -10.43 -2.07 8.52
CA SER A 184 -10.98 -2.96 7.50
C SER A 184 -10.63 -2.50 6.09
N ALA A 185 -10.34 -3.46 5.21
CA ALA A 185 -10.06 -3.17 3.80
C ALA A 185 -11.26 -2.51 3.10
N SER A 186 -12.49 -2.83 3.51
CA SER A 186 -13.70 -2.19 2.99
C SER A 186 -13.81 -0.73 3.42
N LEU A 187 -13.41 -0.37 4.65
CA LEU A 187 -13.35 1.04 5.08
C LEU A 187 -12.34 1.84 4.24
N LEU A 188 -11.19 1.22 3.94
CA LEU A 188 -10.14 1.86 3.13
C LEU A 188 -10.54 2.03 1.65
N ALA A 189 -11.56 1.29 1.19
CA ALA A 189 -12.04 1.32 -0.18
C ALA A 189 -13.23 2.29 -0.39
N ASN A 190 -13.94 2.68 0.66
CA ASN A 190 -15.09 3.59 0.65
C ASN A 190 -14.72 5.03 0.99
#